data_c961170efb532ec0e8b72bc217d6759d
#
_entry.id   c961170efb532ec0e8b72bc217d6759d
#
_cell.length_a   1.000
_cell.length_b   1.000
_cell.length_c   1.000
_cell.angle_alpha   90.00
_cell.angle_beta   90.00
_cell.angle_gamma   90.00
#
_symmetry.space_group_name_H-M   'P 1'
#
loop_
_entity.id
_entity.type
_entity.pdbx_description
1 polymer ?
#
loop_
_entity_poly.entity_id
_entity_poly.type
_entity_poly.pdbx_seq_one_letter_code
_entity_poly.pdbx_strand_id
1 'polypeptide(L)'
;MKKIIRVGDTLNPYGGKVMTGSYLAYGKPIACIGDSVICNKHGENQIIEGAKNSIINKKAIALDGHHCACGCTLVSSLSNINVKS
;
A
#
# COMPACT_ATOMS: atom_id res chain seq x y z
N MET A 1 4.88 -9.01 -11.95
CA MET A 1 3.86 -7.94 -11.83
C MET A 1 3.15 -8.06 -10.50
N LYS A 2 2.90 -6.92 -9.86
CA LYS A 2 2.22 -6.89 -8.56
C LYS A 2 1.04 -5.94 -8.62
N LYS A 3 0.06 -6.18 -7.76
CA LYS A 3 -1.15 -5.38 -7.70
C LYS A 3 -0.90 -4.11 -6.89
N ILE A 4 -1.57 -3.03 -7.27
CA ILE A 4 -1.44 -1.77 -6.54
C ILE A 4 -2.18 -1.84 -5.21
N ILE A 5 -1.70 -1.04 -4.25
CA ILE A 5 -2.32 -0.90 -2.93
C ILE A 5 -3.14 0.39 -2.91
N ARG A 6 -4.34 0.32 -2.33
CA ARG A 6 -5.25 1.48 -2.20
C ARG A 6 -5.70 1.61 -0.77
N VAL A 7 -6.23 2.78 -0.44
CA VAL A 7 -6.83 3.02 0.88
C VAL A 7 -7.88 1.95 1.17
N GLY A 8 -7.84 1.39 2.37
CA GLY A 8 -8.75 0.32 2.79
C GLY A 8 -8.20 -1.08 2.55
N ASP A 9 -7.09 -1.22 1.82
CA ASP A 9 -6.45 -2.52 1.66
C ASP A 9 -5.85 -2.97 2.99
N THR A 10 -5.66 -4.28 3.12
CA THR A 10 -5.28 -4.88 4.40
C THR A 10 -3.79 -5.12 4.55
N LEU A 11 -3.40 -5.52 5.74
CA LEU A 11 -2.03 -5.89 6.08
C LEU A 11 -1.98 -7.34 6.52
N ASN A 12 -0.83 -7.98 6.36
CA ASN A 12 -0.60 -9.36 6.72
C ASN A 12 0.70 -9.45 7.54
N PRO A 13 0.82 -10.27 8.58
CA PRO A 13 -0.12 -11.30 9.02
C PRO A 13 -1.20 -10.84 10.03
N TYR A 14 -1.06 -9.66 10.59
CA TYR A 14 -1.92 -9.24 11.71
C TYR A 14 -3.22 -8.55 11.29
N GLY A 15 -3.34 -8.17 10.03
CA GLY A 15 -4.47 -7.38 9.57
C GLY A 15 -4.28 -5.90 9.84
N GLY A 16 -5.22 -5.11 9.39
CA GLY A 16 -5.18 -3.66 9.52
C GLY A 16 -5.69 -3.01 8.26
N LYS A 17 -5.38 -1.74 8.08
CA LYS A 17 -5.85 -0.97 6.94
C LYS A 17 -4.82 0.05 6.48
N VAL A 18 -4.80 0.29 5.17
CA VAL A 18 -4.14 1.46 4.59
C VAL A 18 -5.07 2.65 4.79
N MET A 19 -4.58 3.72 5.38
CA MET A 19 -5.39 4.86 5.81
C MET A 19 -5.39 6.04 4.85
N THR A 20 -4.28 6.31 4.17
CA THR A 20 -4.16 7.46 3.27
C THR A 20 -3.62 7.06 1.91
N GLY A 21 -3.93 7.90 0.91
CA GLY A 21 -3.45 7.72 -0.44
C GLY A 21 -3.51 9.03 -1.19
N SER A 22 -3.00 9.06 -2.43
CA SER A 22 -2.85 10.30 -3.20
C SER A 22 -3.79 10.43 -4.39
N TYR A 23 -3.86 9.43 -5.25
CA TYR A 23 -4.67 9.50 -6.47
C TYR A 23 -5.70 8.40 -6.51
N LEU A 24 -6.88 8.72 -7.04
CA LEU A 24 -7.94 7.73 -7.20
C LEU A 24 -7.58 6.72 -8.29
N ALA A 25 -7.77 5.45 -8.00
CA ALA A 25 -7.66 4.38 -8.96
C ALA A 25 -8.73 3.34 -8.63
N TYR A 26 -9.61 3.08 -9.60
CA TYR A 26 -10.67 2.10 -9.40
C TYR A 26 -11.50 2.38 -8.14
N GLY A 27 -11.80 3.66 -7.92
CA GLY A 27 -12.69 4.10 -6.85
C GLY A 27 -12.04 4.40 -5.50
N LYS A 28 -10.73 4.18 -5.34
CA LYS A 28 -10.03 4.43 -4.08
C LYS A 28 -8.66 5.07 -4.33
N PRO A 29 -8.17 5.89 -3.38
CA PRO A 29 -6.84 6.49 -3.53
C PRO A 29 -5.73 5.44 -3.51
N ILE A 30 -4.75 5.61 -4.39
CA ILE A 30 -3.55 4.76 -4.44
C ILE A 30 -2.64 5.13 -3.29
N ALA A 31 -2.16 4.11 -2.56
CA ALA A 31 -1.19 4.30 -1.48
C ALA A 31 0.22 4.35 -2.04
N CYS A 32 1.04 5.19 -1.44
CA CYS A 32 2.44 5.37 -1.82
C CYS A 32 3.33 5.25 -0.59
N ILE A 33 4.64 5.21 -0.82
CA ILE A 33 5.61 5.24 0.28
C ILE A 33 5.35 6.48 1.15
N GLY A 34 5.36 6.29 2.47
CA GLY A 34 5.09 7.36 3.43
C GLY A 34 3.62 7.50 3.82
N ASP A 35 2.70 6.85 3.12
CA ASP A 35 1.29 6.89 3.50
C ASP A 35 1.04 6.11 4.78
N SER A 36 0.02 6.53 5.53
CA SER A 36 -0.28 5.95 6.84
C SER A 36 -1.04 4.64 6.73
N VAL A 37 -0.70 3.72 7.60
CA VAL A 37 -1.40 2.45 7.75
C VAL A 37 -1.63 2.19 9.23
N ILE A 38 -2.61 1.36 9.54
CA ILE A 38 -2.84 0.87 10.92
C ILE A 38 -2.71 -0.63 10.91
N CYS A 39 -1.76 -1.14 11.70
CA CYS A 39 -1.58 -2.57 11.91
C CYS A 39 -2.32 -2.97 13.19
N ASN A 40 -3.09 -4.06 13.13
CA ASN A 40 -3.86 -4.50 14.30
C ASN A 40 -2.99 -4.83 15.51
N LYS A 41 -1.73 -5.20 15.28
CA LYS A 41 -0.79 -5.51 16.37
C LYS A 41 0.05 -4.31 16.79
N HIS A 42 0.52 -3.53 15.82
CA HIS A 42 1.53 -2.49 16.08
C HIS A 42 0.95 -1.07 16.08
N GLY A 43 -0.32 -0.90 15.69
CA GLY A 43 -0.95 0.41 15.62
C GLY A 43 -0.56 1.18 14.37
N GLU A 44 -0.63 2.51 14.46
CA GLU A 44 -0.35 3.38 13.33
C GLU A 44 1.12 3.39 12.96
N ASN A 45 1.38 3.27 11.66
CA ASN A 45 2.73 3.39 11.12
C ASN A 45 2.64 3.76 9.64
N GLN A 46 3.73 3.61 8.88
CA GLN A 46 3.81 4.08 7.51
C GLN A 46 4.34 3.02 6.57
N ILE A 47 3.99 3.16 5.29
CA ILE A 47 4.54 2.34 4.22
C ILE A 47 5.99 2.77 3.98
N ILE A 48 6.91 1.81 3.97
CA ILE A 48 8.34 2.07 3.79
C ILE A 48 8.90 1.60 2.45
N GLU A 49 8.11 0.91 1.65
CA GLU A 49 8.53 0.42 0.34
C GLU A 49 7.58 0.86 -0.76
N GLY A 50 8.12 1.07 -1.95
CA GLY A 50 7.33 1.41 -3.12
C GLY A 50 8.04 1.00 -4.40
N ALA A 51 7.31 0.96 -5.50
CA ALA A 51 7.82 0.57 -6.81
C ALA A 51 8.66 1.70 -7.40
N LYS A 52 9.91 1.42 -7.73
CA LYS A 52 10.83 2.42 -8.26
C LYS A 52 10.38 3.01 -9.59
N ASN A 53 9.65 2.24 -10.39
CA ASN A 53 9.24 2.64 -11.73
C ASN A 53 7.81 3.18 -11.81
N SER A 54 7.14 3.30 -10.68
CA SER A 54 5.76 3.76 -10.64
C SER A 54 5.63 4.84 -9.58
N ILE A 55 5.76 6.09 -10.01
CA ILE A 55 5.83 7.24 -9.09
C ILE A 55 4.66 8.18 -9.33
N ILE A 56 4.02 8.60 -8.24
CA ILE A 56 2.96 9.61 -8.25
C ILE A 56 3.36 10.70 -7.26
N ASN A 57 3.34 11.98 -7.71
CA ASN A 57 3.70 13.11 -6.86
C ASN A 57 5.06 12.92 -6.18
N LYS A 58 6.04 12.42 -6.93
CA LYS A 58 7.40 12.19 -6.43
C LYS A 58 7.48 11.08 -5.36
N LYS A 59 6.42 10.27 -5.22
CA LYS A 59 6.40 9.15 -4.29
C LYS A 59 6.16 7.84 -5.03
N ALA A 60 6.90 6.81 -4.66
CA ALA A 60 6.74 5.49 -5.24
C ALA A 60 5.42 4.86 -4.81
N ILE A 61 4.70 4.26 -5.75
CA ILE A 61 3.44 3.58 -5.47
C ILE A 61 3.71 2.29 -4.69
N ALA A 62 2.95 2.04 -3.62
CA ALA A 62 3.03 0.80 -2.88
C ALA A 62 2.34 -0.32 -3.65
N LEU A 63 2.93 -1.50 -3.63
CA LEU A 63 2.41 -2.68 -4.30
C LEU A 63 2.22 -3.82 -3.33
N ASP A 64 1.43 -4.81 -3.75
CA ASP A 64 1.18 -6.02 -2.97
C ASP A 64 2.51 -6.66 -2.56
N GLY A 65 2.66 -6.98 -1.27
CA GLY A 65 3.88 -7.57 -0.74
C GLY A 65 4.92 -6.58 -0.22
N HIS A 66 4.75 -5.29 -0.47
CA HIS A 66 5.64 -4.28 0.10
C HIS A 66 5.39 -4.16 1.61
N HIS A 67 6.38 -3.62 2.32
CA HIS A 67 6.37 -3.61 3.78
C HIS A 67 6.00 -2.26 4.37
N CYS A 68 5.41 -2.32 5.57
CA CYS A 68 5.22 -1.16 6.43
C CYS A 68 6.36 -1.10 7.47
N ALA A 69 6.48 0.04 8.14
CA ALA A 69 7.53 0.23 9.17
C ALA A 69 7.47 -0.83 10.27
N CYS A 70 6.28 -1.33 10.57
CA CYS A 70 6.11 -2.39 11.58
C CYS A 70 6.50 -3.78 11.11
N GLY A 71 6.82 -3.95 9.83
CA GLY A 71 7.17 -5.25 9.25
C GLY A 71 6.03 -5.99 8.60
N CYS A 72 4.80 -5.50 8.72
CA CYS A 72 3.66 -6.12 8.04
C CYS A 72 3.75 -5.89 6.53
N THR A 73 3.20 -6.82 5.75
CA THR A 73 3.14 -6.68 4.30
C THR A 73 1.78 -6.16 3.87
N LEU A 74 1.77 -5.41 2.77
CA LEU A 74 0.55 -4.88 2.19
C LEU A 74 -0.12 -5.94 1.33
N VAL A 75 -1.46 -6.03 1.42
CA VAL A 75 -2.24 -7.00 0.65
C VAL A 75 -3.28 -6.25 -0.17
N SER A 76 -3.17 -6.35 -1.49
CA SER A 76 -4.08 -5.68 -2.40
C SER A 76 -5.46 -6.34 -2.42
N SER A 77 -6.50 -5.52 -2.49
CA SER A 77 -7.87 -6.01 -2.71
C SER A 77 -8.21 -6.14 -4.19
N LEU A 78 -7.36 -5.66 -5.09
CA LEU A 78 -7.57 -5.80 -6.53
C LEU A 78 -7.16 -7.19 -6.99
N SER A 79 -8.01 -7.82 -7.82
CA SER A 79 -7.72 -9.17 -8.29
C SER A 79 -7.20 -9.21 -9.72
N ASN A 80 -7.50 -8.20 -10.54
CA ASN A 80 -7.19 -8.23 -11.97
C ASN A 80 -6.25 -7.13 -12.45
N ILE A 81 -5.83 -6.23 -11.57
CA ILE A 81 -5.02 -5.08 -11.95
C ILE A 81 -3.60 -5.27 -11.41
N ASN A 82 -2.63 -5.30 -12.31
CA ASN A 82 -1.23 -5.50 -11.95
C ASN A 82 -0.36 -4.37 -12.48
N VAL A 83 0.71 -4.08 -11.76
CA VAL A 83 1.71 -3.09 -12.16
C VAL A 83 3.08 -3.76 -12.08
N LYS A 84 3.91 -3.53 -13.09
CA LYS A 84 5.30 -4.00 -13.04
C LYS A 84 6.04 -3.28 -11.92
N SER A 85 6.71 -4.04 -11.12
CA SER A 85 7.48 -3.48 -10.00
C SER A 85 8.95 -3.40 -10.30
#